data_0e8a231435f5ab769ca2dc620c2e0917
#
_entry.id   0e8a231435f5ab769ca2dc620c2e0917
#
_cell.length_a   1.000
_cell.length_b   1.000
_cell.length_c   1.000
_cell.angle_alpha   90.00
_cell.angle_beta   90.00
_cell.angle_gamma   90.00
#
_symmetry.space_group_name_H-M   'P 1'
#
loop_
_entity.id
_entity.type
_entity.pdbx_description
1 polymer ?
#
loop_
_entity_poly.entity_id
_entity_poly.type
_entity_poly.pdbx_seq_one_letter_code
_entity_poly.pdbx_strand_id
1 'polypeptide(L)'
;MTYEPPVTDYDYIVENCTCAFCGCNCDDLDYLVKDNHVVAVRHACRLGASKVMEDMDQRLVVPMIRDEDGELMEVDWDTALDKAAEYIANSIRPVFYGWSETSTECMKEGLELGEYIGAVLDNQATICHGPSLQAVQNAGYPIQTLGE
;
A
#
# COMPACT_ATOMS: atom_id res chain seq x y z
N MET A 1 -13.89 -21.43 -2.85
CA MET A 1 -12.90 -22.47 -2.54
C MET A 1 -11.74 -21.78 -1.88
N THR A 2 -11.59 -21.94 -0.60
CA THR A 2 -10.44 -21.46 0.17
C THR A 2 -9.25 -22.35 -0.16
N TYR A 3 -8.09 -21.75 -0.40
CA TYR A 3 -6.84 -22.46 -0.57
C TYR A 3 -6.28 -22.80 0.81
N GLU A 4 -6.15 -24.08 1.12
CA GLU A 4 -5.48 -24.53 2.34
C GLU A 4 -4.20 -25.28 1.92
N PRO A 5 -3.03 -24.67 2.10
CA PRO A 5 -1.78 -25.36 1.79
C PRO A 5 -1.51 -26.46 2.82
N PRO A 6 -0.95 -27.59 2.42
CA PRO A 6 -0.57 -28.69 3.32
C PRO A 6 0.75 -28.37 4.08
N VAL A 7 0.90 -27.15 4.59
CA VAL A 7 2.10 -26.77 5.34
C VAL A 7 1.90 -27.12 6.81
N THR A 8 2.78 -27.99 7.32
CA THR A 8 2.80 -28.42 8.72
C THR A 8 4.03 -27.94 9.49
N ASP A 9 4.99 -27.33 8.79
CA ASP A 9 6.25 -26.84 9.36
C ASP A 9 6.23 -25.31 9.45
N TYR A 10 5.84 -24.81 10.62
CA TYR A 10 5.79 -23.39 10.97
C TYR A 10 6.03 -23.21 12.46
N ASP A 11 6.49 -22.02 12.86
CA ASP A 11 6.80 -21.69 14.26
C ASP A 11 5.54 -21.21 15.01
N TYR A 12 4.74 -20.36 14.37
CA TYR A 12 3.49 -19.81 14.95
C TYR A 12 2.51 -19.38 13.86
N ILE A 13 1.28 -19.08 14.28
CA ILE A 13 0.22 -18.57 13.43
C ILE A 13 -0.14 -17.15 13.88
N VAL A 14 -0.29 -16.23 12.93
CA VAL A 14 -0.93 -14.93 13.16
C VAL A 14 -2.35 -15.03 12.61
N GLU A 15 -3.32 -15.03 13.52
CA GLU A 15 -4.74 -15.21 13.19
C GLU A 15 -5.42 -13.88 12.86
N ASN A 16 -6.53 -13.95 12.12
CA ASN A 16 -7.39 -12.81 11.79
C ASN A 16 -6.64 -11.66 11.07
N CYS A 17 -5.78 -12.00 10.12
CA CYS A 17 -5.10 -11.04 9.29
C CYS A 17 -6.01 -10.52 8.19
N THR A 18 -5.90 -9.23 7.87
CA THR A 18 -6.67 -8.63 6.79
C THR A 18 -5.95 -8.78 5.45
N CYS A 19 -6.69 -9.22 4.43
CA CYS A 19 -6.23 -9.24 3.05
C CYS A 19 -6.35 -7.85 2.43
N ALA A 20 -5.24 -7.28 2.01
CA ALA A 20 -5.19 -5.95 1.38
C ALA A 20 -5.28 -5.98 -0.15
N PHE A 21 -5.62 -7.12 -0.77
CA PHE A 21 -5.52 -7.27 -2.22
C PHE A 21 -6.72 -6.70 -2.99
N CYS A 22 -7.94 -6.98 -2.57
CA CYS A 22 -9.14 -6.52 -3.28
C CYS A 22 -10.19 -5.95 -2.33
N GLY A 23 -11.28 -5.41 -2.89
CA GLY A 23 -12.35 -4.79 -2.11
C GLY A 23 -13.18 -5.73 -1.22
N CYS A 24 -12.91 -7.04 -1.21
CA CYS A 24 -13.55 -7.95 -0.27
C CYS A 24 -13.11 -7.73 1.18
N ASN A 25 -11.90 -7.19 1.38
CA ASN A 25 -11.31 -6.91 2.70
C ASN A 25 -11.47 -8.08 3.71
N CYS A 26 -11.26 -9.32 3.22
CA CYS A 26 -11.33 -10.50 4.10
C CYS A 26 -10.41 -10.31 5.30
N ASP A 27 -10.91 -10.57 6.52
CA ASP A 27 -10.24 -10.31 7.79
C ASP A 27 -10.07 -11.58 8.65
N ASP A 28 -10.28 -12.72 8.03
CA ASP A 28 -10.23 -14.06 8.63
C ASP A 28 -9.04 -14.90 8.16
N LEU A 29 -8.01 -14.26 7.59
CA LEU A 29 -6.82 -14.95 7.12
C LEU A 29 -5.90 -15.33 8.27
N ASP A 30 -5.32 -16.53 8.19
CA ASP A 30 -4.27 -16.98 9.09
C ASP A 30 -2.93 -17.06 8.33
N TYR A 31 -1.92 -16.35 8.84
CA TYR A 31 -0.56 -16.41 8.31
C TYR A 31 0.26 -17.41 9.12
N LEU A 32 0.77 -18.44 8.46
CA LEU A 32 1.70 -19.40 9.04
C LEU A 32 3.12 -18.85 8.86
N VAL A 33 3.81 -18.65 9.97
CA VAL A 33 5.12 -18.00 9.98
C VAL A 33 6.20 -18.97 10.42
N LYS A 34 7.31 -18.99 9.69
CA LYS A 34 8.54 -19.71 10.02
C LYS A 34 9.74 -18.80 9.78
N ASP A 35 10.69 -18.79 10.71
CA ASP A 35 11.90 -17.96 10.61
C ASP A 35 11.60 -16.48 10.25
N ASN A 36 10.50 -15.95 10.81
CA ASN A 36 9.98 -14.60 10.55
C ASN A 36 9.52 -14.34 9.10
N HIS A 37 9.24 -15.40 8.32
CA HIS A 37 8.66 -15.31 6.97
C HIS A 37 7.29 -15.99 6.92
N VAL A 38 6.36 -15.45 6.15
CA VAL A 38 5.08 -16.11 5.88
C VAL A 38 5.32 -17.28 4.92
N VAL A 39 5.11 -18.50 5.40
CA VAL A 39 5.31 -19.72 4.62
C VAL A 39 4.02 -20.28 4.04
N ALA A 40 2.88 -19.87 4.56
CA ALA A 40 1.55 -20.22 4.04
C ALA A 40 0.48 -19.26 4.54
N VAL A 41 -0.65 -19.25 3.82
CA VAL A 41 -1.84 -18.47 4.20
C VAL A 41 -3.05 -19.41 4.18
N ARG A 42 -3.84 -19.43 5.26
CA ARG A 42 -5.13 -20.15 5.35
C ARG A 42 -6.30 -19.19 5.18
N HIS A 43 -7.46 -19.73 4.86
CA HIS A 43 -8.74 -19.01 4.68
C HIS A 43 -8.73 -17.97 3.53
N ALA A 44 -7.61 -17.82 2.83
CA ALA A 44 -7.51 -16.93 1.69
C ALA A 44 -8.08 -17.55 0.41
N CYS A 45 -8.60 -16.72 -0.48
CA CYS A 45 -8.82 -17.13 -1.85
C CYS A 45 -7.46 -17.28 -2.59
N ARG A 46 -7.49 -17.94 -3.73
CA ARG A 46 -6.25 -18.21 -4.50
C ARG A 46 -5.47 -16.95 -4.87
N LEU A 47 -6.17 -15.85 -5.18
CA LEU A 47 -5.53 -14.57 -5.53
C LEU A 47 -4.91 -13.90 -4.30
N GLY A 48 -5.64 -13.84 -3.17
CA GLY A 48 -5.10 -13.27 -1.92
C GLY A 48 -3.88 -14.04 -1.43
N ALA A 49 -3.96 -15.38 -1.42
CA ALA A 49 -2.84 -16.21 -1.02
C ALA A 49 -1.60 -16.00 -1.91
N SER A 50 -1.78 -15.95 -3.26
CA SER A 50 -0.64 -15.72 -4.16
C SER A 50 0.01 -14.35 -3.94
N LYS A 51 -0.78 -13.31 -3.66
CA LYS A 51 -0.24 -11.97 -3.42
C LYS A 51 0.55 -11.87 -2.12
N VAL A 52 0.05 -12.46 -1.03
CA VAL A 52 0.80 -12.49 0.23
C VAL A 52 2.12 -13.24 0.08
N MET A 53 2.11 -14.39 -0.63
CA MET A 53 3.31 -15.21 -0.81
C MET A 53 4.32 -14.59 -1.79
N GLU A 54 3.85 -13.96 -2.87
CA GLU A 54 4.69 -13.32 -3.88
C GLU A 54 5.38 -12.05 -3.35
N ASP A 55 4.68 -11.29 -2.50
CA ASP A 55 5.13 -9.99 -2.01
C ASP A 55 6.32 -10.12 -1.04
N MET A 56 6.48 -11.27 -0.39
CA MET A 56 7.55 -11.47 0.59
C MET A 56 8.96 -11.47 -0.03
N ASP A 57 9.09 -11.96 -1.27
CA ASP A 57 10.39 -12.09 -1.95
C ASP A 57 10.80 -10.82 -2.71
N GLN A 58 9.85 -9.90 -2.97
CA GLN A 58 10.07 -8.72 -3.81
C GLN A 58 9.93 -7.39 -3.06
N ARG A 59 9.81 -7.43 -1.73
CA ARG A 59 9.67 -6.21 -0.93
C ARG A 59 10.94 -5.39 -0.92
N LEU A 60 10.78 -4.09 -1.11
CA LEU A 60 11.83 -3.12 -0.81
C LEU A 60 11.99 -3.03 0.72
N VAL A 61 13.12 -3.46 1.23
CA VAL A 61 13.42 -3.50 2.68
C VAL A 61 14.35 -2.36 3.11
N VAL A 62 14.96 -1.68 2.16
CA VAL A 62 15.85 -0.53 2.35
C VAL A 62 15.52 0.59 1.37
N PRO A 63 15.79 1.85 1.71
CA PRO A 63 15.66 2.95 0.75
C PRO A 63 16.65 2.79 -0.42
N MET A 64 16.24 3.26 -1.58
CA MET A 64 17.06 3.21 -2.80
C MET A 64 17.02 4.55 -3.53
N ILE A 65 18.14 4.99 -4.07
CA ILE A 65 18.22 6.15 -4.96
C ILE A 65 18.89 5.75 -6.27
N ARG A 66 18.58 6.49 -7.35
CA ARG A 66 19.26 6.29 -8.63
C ARG A 66 20.58 7.01 -8.64
N ASP A 67 21.62 6.32 -9.12
CA ASP A 67 22.91 6.92 -9.40
C ASP A 67 22.90 7.69 -10.75
N GLU A 68 24.08 8.15 -11.18
CA GLU A 68 24.27 8.89 -12.44
C GLU A 68 24.02 8.03 -13.68
N ASP A 69 24.18 6.72 -13.59
CA ASP A 69 23.93 5.75 -14.66
C ASP A 69 22.47 5.29 -14.70
N GLY A 70 21.65 5.70 -13.72
CA GLY A 70 20.25 5.38 -13.60
C GLY A 70 19.94 4.06 -12.87
N GLU A 71 20.96 3.41 -12.31
CA GLU A 71 20.82 2.19 -11.53
C GLU A 71 20.36 2.51 -10.09
N LEU A 72 19.54 1.62 -9.51
CA LEU A 72 19.07 1.76 -8.14
C LEU A 72 20.13 1.25 -7.15
N MET A 73 20.58 2.13 -6.26
CA MET A 73 21.53 1.81 -5.21
C MET A 73 20.88 1.89 -3.83
N GLU A 74 21.17 0.92 -2.98
CA GLU A 74 20.75 0.91 -1.57
C GLU A 74 21.47 2.02 -0.81
N VAL A 75 20.71 2.74 0.02
CA VAL A 75 21.21 3.81 0.87
C VAL A 75 20.58 3.73 2.26
N ASP A 76 21.17 4.44 3.24
CA ASP A 76 20.54 4.63 4.53
C ASP A 76 19.37 5.65 4.45
N TRP A 77 18.56 5.68 5.52
CA TRP A 77 17.40 6.56 5.59
C TRP A 77 17.76 8.05 5.56
N ASP A 78 18.85 8.45 6.20
CA ASP A 78 19.27 9.85 6.25
C ASP A 78 19.66 10.33 4.86
N THR A 79 20.42 9.54 4.14
CA THR A 79 20.80 9.81 2.74
C THR A 79 19.58 9.90 1.83
N ALA A 80 18.60 8.99 1.99
CA ALA A 80 17.37 9.00 1.19
C ALA A 80 16.52 10.24 1.47
N LEU A 81 16.36 10.62 2.74
CA LEU A 81 15.59 11.78 3.16
C LEU A 81 16.25 13.09 2.70
N ASP A 82 17.56 13.21 2.83
CA ASP A 82 18.32 14.37 2.33
C ASP A 82 18.14 14.52 0.81
N LYS A 83 18.21 13.42 0.08
CA LYS A 83 18.00 13.45 -1.37
C LYS A 83 16.56 13.81 -1.75
N ALA A 84 15.58 13.32 -1.03
CA ALA A 84 14.17 13.71 -1.22
C ALA A 84 13.97 15.20 -0.93
N ALA A 85 14.53 15.69 0.17
CA ALA A 85 14.48 17.11 0.54
C ALA A 85 15.16 18.00 -0.53
N GLU A 86 16.30 17.58 -1.07
CA GLU A 86 16.99 18.27 -2.18
C GLU A 86 16.09 18.40 -3.41
N TYR A 87 15.41 17.32 -3.83
CA TYR A 87 14.50 17.37 -4.96
C TYR A 87 13.31 18.31 -4.72
N ILE A 88 12.73 18.26 -3.53
CA ILE A 88 11.62 19.12 -3.16
C ILE A 88 12.07 20.59 -3.14
N ALA A 89 13.21 20.90 -2.50
CA ALA A 89 13.72 22.25 -2.37
C ALA A 89 14.12 22.88 -3.72
N ASN A 90 14.58 22.06 -4.66
CA ASN A 90 14.96 22.53 -6.00
C ASN A 90 13.78 22.54 -6.99
N SER A 91 12.59 22.06 -6.61
CA SER A 91 11.45 22.08 -7.51
C SER A 91 10.80 23.47 -7.54
N ILE A 92 10.44 23.92 -8.75
CA ILE A 92 9.76 25.22 -8.93
C ILE A 92 8.29 25.13 -8.53
N ARG A 93 7.67 23.96 -8.75
CA ARG A 93 6.25 23.75 -8.49
C ARG A 93 6.01 22.29 -8.16
N PRO A 94 6.25 21.88 -6.91
CA PRO A 94 6.05 20.50 -6.49
C PRO A 94 4.57 20.14 -6.56
N VAL A 95 4.28 18.89 -6.94
CA VAL A 95 2.92 18.32 -6.96
C VAL A 95 2.91 17.11 -6.06
N PHE A 96 2.02 17.11 -5.07
CA PHE A 96 1.71 15.95 -4.24
C PHE A 96 0.40 15.34 -4.73
N TYR A 97 0.49 14.15 -5.30
CA TYR A 97 -0.64 13.45 -5.89
C TYR A 97 -0.70 12.00 -5.40
N GLY A 98 -1.90 11.53 -5.15
CA GLY A 98 -2.11 10.16 -4.71
C GLY A 98 -3.03 10.06 -3.51
N TRP A 99 -2.55 9.51 -2.40
CA TRP A 99 -3.21 9.46 -1.08
C TRP A 99 -4.37 8.47 -0.94
N SER A 100 -4.71 7.65 -1.94
CA SER A 100 -5.88 6.78 -1.83
C SER A 100 -5.68 5.59 -0.89
N GLU A 101 -4.48 5.09 -0.78
CA GLU A 101 -4.16 3.86 -0.04
C GLU A 101 -3.24 4.15 1.16
N THR A 102 -3.48 5.25 1.87
CA THR A 102 -2.66 5.65 3.01
C THR A 102 -3.50 6.07 4.21
N SER A 103 -2.89 6.16 5.40
CA SER A 103 -3.59 6.56 6.61
C SER A 103 -3.92 8.06 6.62
N THR A 104 -4.94 8.42 7.39
CA THR A 104 -5.34 9.82 7.59
C THR A 104 -4.21 10.65 8.20
N GLU A 105 -3.41 10.07 9.09
CA GLU A 105 -2.24 10.71 9.70
C GLU A 105 -1.20 11.06 8.65
N CYS A 106 -0.90 10.14 7.74
CA CYS A 106 0.02 10.38 6.62
C CYS A 106 -0.49 11.49 5.69
N MET A 107 -1.81 11.50 5.39
CA MET A 107 -2.43 12.56 4.59
C MET A 107 -2.27 13.93 5.27
N LYS A 108 -2.45 14.00 6.59
CA LYS A 108 -2.31 15.23 7.35
C LYS A 108 -0.89 15.79 7.28
N GLU A 109 0.13 14.96 7.53
CA GLU A 109 1.54 15.33 7.41
C GLU A 109 1.89 15.79 5.99
N GLY A 110 1.36 15.09 4.97
CA GLY A 110 1.54 15.47 3.58
C GLY A 110 0.89 16.83 3.23
N LEU A 111 -0.29 17.11 3.77
CA LEU A 111 -0.94 18.42 3.62
C LEU A 111 -0.13 19.53 4.27
N GLU A 112 0.32 19.33 5.52
CA GLU A 112 1.13 20.31 6.25
C GLU A 112 2.45 20.61 5.53
N LEU A 113 3.14 19.58 5.04
CA LEU A 113 4.33 19.75 4.22
C LEU A 113 4.02 20.49 2.91
N GLY A 114 2.94 20.10 2.22
CA GLY A 114 2.52 20.72 0.98
C GLY A 114 2.20 22.21 1.13
N GLU A 115 1.51 22.59 2.20
CA GLU A 115 1.24 23.99 2.54
C GLU A 115 2.55 24.75 2.84
N TYR A 116 3.45 24.14 3.60
CA TYR A 116 4.73 24.76 3.96
C TYR A 116 5.60 25.10 2.76
N ILE A 117 5.64 24.22 1.73
CA ILE A 117 6.48 24.42 0.53
C ILE A 117 5.71 25.01 -0.66
N GLY A 118 4.41 25.27 -0.54
CA GLY A 118 3.58 25.78 -1.61
C GLY A 118 3.33 24.76 -2.74
N ALA A 119 3.19 23.48 -2.41
CA ALA A 119 2.90 22.43 -3.37
C ALA A 119 1.47 22.52 -3.91
N VAL A 120 1.26 21.99 -5.11
CA VAL A 120 -0.08 21.64 -5.61
C VAL A 120 -0.48 20.30 -5.02
N LEU A 121 -1.64 20.25 -4.40
CA LEU A 121 -2.16 19.06 -3.73
C LEU A 121 -3.38 18.53 -4.48
N ASP A 122 -3.37 17.24 -4.82
CA ASP A 122 -4.50 16.58 -5.46
C ASP A 122 -4.51 15.07 -5.12
N ASN A 123 -5.62 14.40 -5.33
CA ASN A 123 -5.77 12.99 -5.05
C ASN A 123 -6.58 12.26 -6.14
N GLN A 124 -6.70 10.94 -6.01
CA GLN A 124 -7.42 10.11 -6.98
C GLN A 124 -8.92 10.44 -7.10
N ALA A 125 -9.52 11.15 -6.16
CA ALA A 125 -10.91 11.57 -6.27
C ALA A 125 -11.17 12.41 -7.52
N THR A 126 -10.16 13.15 -8.00
CA THR A 126 -10.27 13.97 -9.22
C THR A 126 -10.62 13.15 -10.46
N ILE A 127 -10.07 11.96 -10.61
CA ILE A 127 -10.25 11.11 -11.80
C ILE A 127 -11.02 9.81 -11.54
N CYS A 128 -11.12 9.36 -10.29
CA CYS A 128 -11.70 8.05 -9.95
C CYS A 128 -12.88 8.18 -8.97
N HIS A 129 -12.61 8.46 -7.70
CA HIS A 129 -13.64 8.42 -6.65
C HIS A 129 -14.68 9.52 -6.80
N GLY A 130 -14.30 10.74 -7.17
CA GLY A 130 -15.23 11.85 -7.36
C GLY A 130 -16.29 11.54 -8.41
N PRO A 131 -15.92 11.20 -9.66
CA PRO A 131 -16.87 10.81 -10.68
C PRO A 131 -17.72 9.59 -10.31
N SER A 132 -17.13 8.58 -9.67
CA SER A 132 -17.84 7.37 -9.23
C SER A 132 -18.88 7.69 -8.17
N LEU A 133 -18.55 8.48 -7.15
CA LEU A 133 -19.48 8.89 -6.10
C LEU A 133 -20.60 9.78 -6.65
N GLN A 134 -20.32 10.69 -7.57
CA GLN A 134 -21.34 11.46 -8.25
C GLN A 134 -22.31 10.58 -9.04
N ALA A 135 -21.78 9.58 -9.76
CA ALA A 135 -22.63 8.63 -10.49
C ALA A 135 -23.53 7.83 -9.54
N VAL A 136 -22.98 7.37 -8.41
CA VAL A 136 -23.75 6.67 -7.36
C VAL A 136 -24.85 7.56 -6.78
N GLN A 137 -24.55 8.81 -6.44
CA GLN A 137 -25.52 9.77 -5.91
C GLN A 137 -26.63 10.09 -6.91
N ASN A 138 -26.28 10.25 -8.18
CA ASN A 138 -27.27 10.57 -9.22
C ASN A 138 -28.15 9.39 -9.59
N ALA A 139 -27.62 8.16 -9.58
CA ALA A 139 -28.35 6.95 -9.91
C ALA A 139 -29.07 6.31 -8.71
N GLY A 140 -28.77 6.72 -7.49
CA GLY A 140 -29.28 6.10 -6.27
C GLY A 140 -28.74 4.69 -6.03
N TYR A 141 -27.54 4.39 -6.49
CA TYR A 141 -26.96 3.06 -6.40
C TYR A 141 -26.40 2.80 -4.97
N PRO A 142 -26.75 1.68 -4.33
CA PRO A 142 -26.22 1.36 -3.01
C PRO A 142 -24.73 1.01 -3.09
N ILE A 143 -23.97 1.48 -2.11
CA ILE A 143 -22.58 1.08 -1.88
C ILE A 143 -22.56 0.18 -0.66
N GLN A 144 -21.96 -0.98 -0.81
CA GLN A 144 -21.77 -1.93 0.30
C GLN A 144 -20.51 -2.75 0.06
N THR A 145 -20.03 -3.44 1.09
CA THR A 145 -18.92 -4.37 0.98
C THR A 145 -19.31 -5.61 0.17
N LEU A 146 -18.33 -6.28 -0.42
CA LEU A 146 -18.58 -7.50 -1.20
C LEU A 146 -19.00 -8.70 -0.32
N GLY A 147 -18.81 -8.60 1.00
CA GLY A 147 -19.19 -9.62 1.98
C GLY A 147 -20.61 -9.47 2.52
N GLU A 148 -21.29 -8.37 2.25
CA GLU A 148 -22.69 -8.08 2.61
C GLU A 148 -23.62 -8.25 1.40
#